data_713698a03a442b65b26501574d8abf2d
#
_entry.id   713698a03a442b65b26501574d8abf2d
#
_cell.length_a   1.000
_cell.length_b   1.000
_cell.length_c   1.000
_cell.angle_alpha   90.00
_cell.angle_beta   90.00
_cell.angle_gamma   90.00
#
_symmetry.space_group_name_H-M   'P 1'
#
loop_
_entity.id
_entity.type
_entity.pdbx_description
1 polymer ?
#
loop_
_entity_poly.entity_id
_entity_poly.type
_entity_poly.pdbx_seq_one_letter_code
_entity_poly.pdbx_strand_id
1 'polypeptide(L)'
;VGNLLISSLALEKNGYDIFRKYPALFKASYAMLKYSFPNLTVSAFGDTGRASQSAESLEIGLLGAVKYNQAELPEMLASMKKLIDGGIYDRKKSGFLGLLCYMPEIPEAKTNYQWPRTGTLEFARFFLQRNGTDPKTGLMVGVQGATYNHNHCNGMAMELYGLGEVLGI
;
A
#
# COMPACT_ATOMS: atom_id res chain seq x y z
N VAL A 1 3.74 7.11 -7.74
CA VAL A 1 3.72 7.44 -6.30
C VAL A 1 5.14 7.54 -5.76
N GLY A 2 6.02 6.55 -6.00
CA GLY A 2 7.38 6.51 -5.46
C GLY A 2 8.19 7.79 -5.70
N ASN A 3 8.30 8.24 -6.95
CA ASN A 3 9.05 9.46 -7.29
C ASN A 3 8.50 10.71 -6.59
N LEU A 4 7.18 10.82 -6.43
CA LEU A 4 6.56 11.93 -5.71
C LEU A 4 6.94 11.92 -4.23
N LEU A 5 6.93 10.76 -3.60
CA LEU A 5 7.31 10.62 -2.19
C LEU A 5 8.80 10.91 -1.97
N ILE A 6 9.68 10.46 -2.87
CA ILE A 6 11.12 10.77 -2.80
C ILE A 6 11.36 12.29 -2.91
N SER A 7 10.70 12.95 -3.86
CA SER A 7 10.78 14.41 -4.00
C SER A 7 10.24 15.13 -2.77
N SER A 8 9.15 14.63 -2.20
CA SER A 8 8.56 15.16 -0.97
C SER A 8 9.53 15.03 0.22
N LEU A 9 10.21 13.87 0.34
CA LEU A 9 11.23 13.67 1.38
C LEU A 9 12.41 14.64 1.22
N ALA A 10 12.86 14.87 -0.01
CA ALA A 10 13.93 15.83 -0.28
C ALA A 10 13.52 17.26 0.14
N LEU A 11 12.29 17.67 -0.15
CA LEU A 11 11.76 18.96 0.29
C LEU A 11 11.64 19.03 1.81
N GLU A 12 11.17 17.98 2.48
CA GLU A 12 11.13 17.93 3.96
C GLU A 12 12.51 18.12 4.59
N LYS A 13 13.55 17.48 4.02
CA LYS A 13 14.93 17.63 4.48
C LYS A 13 15.50 19.03 4.26
N ASN A 14 14.93 19.79 3.35
CA ASN A 14 15.27 21.19 3.08
C ASN A 14 14.36 22.20 3.81
N GLY A 15 13.59 21.75 4.80
CA GLY A 15 12.80 22.61 5.66
C GLY A 15 11.40 22.96 5.14
N TYR A 16 10.93 22.31 4.09
CA TYR A 16 9.56 22.48 3.61
C TYR A 16 8.64 21.46 4.27
N ASP A 17 7.58 21.90 4.92
CA ASP A 17 6.59 21.03 5.59
C ASP A 17 5.60 20.40 4.59
N ILE A 18 6.11 19.63 3.63
CA ILE A 18 5.32 19.09 2.51
C ILE A 18 4.28 18.08 2.99
N PHE A 19 4.69 17.16 3.86
CA PHE A 19 3.76 16.15 4.38
C PHE A 19 2.67 16.78 5.24
N ARG A 20 2.97 17.82 5.99
CA ARG A 20 1.97 18.57 6.74
C ARG A 20 0.98 19.30 5.82
N LYS A 21 1.49 19.89 4.74
CA LYS A 21 0.69 20.65 3.77
C LYS A 21 -0.17 19.74 2.89
N TYR A 22 0.31 18.54 2.58
CA TYR A 22 -0.35 17.60 1.68
C TYR A 22 -0.52 16.22 2.34
N PRO A 23 -1.45 16.08 3.30
CA PRO A 23 -1.63 14.83 4.04
C PRO A 23 -2.09 13.65 3.16
N ALA A 24 -2.62 13.88 1.97
CA ALA A 24 -2.92 12.84 0.99
C ALA A 24 -1.71 11.98 0.62
N LEU A 25 -0.48 12.50 0.77
CA LEU A 25 0.76 11.74 0.54
C LEU A 25 0.89 10.54 1.47
N PHE A 26 0.42 10.62 2.72
CA PHE A 26 0.41 9.48 3.63
C PHE A 26 -0.50 8.38 3.09
N LYS A 27 -1.71 8.73 2.67
CA LYS A 27 -2.67 7.78 2.10
C LYS A 27 -2.13 7.14 0.82
N ALA A 28 -1.48 7.92 -0.04
CA ALA A 28 -0.86 7.41 -1.25
C ALA A 28 0.27 6.42 -0.96
N SER A 29 1.02 6.59 0.13
CA SER A 29 2.16 5.74 0.46
C SER A 29 1.77 4.29 0.82
N TYR A 30 0.55 4.04 1.29
CA TYR A 30 0.10 2.70 1.67
C TYR A 30 -1.23 2.28 1.02
N ALA A 31 -1.77 3.09 0.14
CA ALA A 31 -3.07 2.83 -0.49
C ALA A 31 -3.15 1.46 -1.16
N MET A 32 -2.11 1.06 -1.89
CA MET A 32 -2.08 -0.22 -2.59
C MET A 32 -2.13 -1.42 -1.63
N LEU A 33 -1.52 -1.32 -0.45
CA LEU A 33 -1.60 -2.37 0.57
C LEU A 33 -3.02 -2.60 1.06
N LYS A 34 -3.75 -1.53 1.28
CA LYS A 34 -5.16 -1.59 1.68
C LYS A 34 -6.02 -2.38 0.69
N TYR A 35 -5.64 -2.34 -0.59
CA TYR A 35 -6.34 -2.99 -1.70
C TYR A 35 -5.63 -4.23 -2.23
N SER A 36 -4.57 -4.70 -1.56
CA SER A 36 -3.87 -5.93 -1.92
C SER A 36 -4.64 -7.18 -1.52
N PHE A 37 -4.33 -8.26 -2.20
CA PHE A 37 -4.72 -9.61 -1.78
C PHE A 37 -4.10 -9.99 -0.42
N PRO A 38 -4.62 -11.01 0.27
CA PRO A 38 -4.06 -11.45 1.54
C PRO A 38 -2.56 -11.78 1.51
N ASN A 39 -2.03 -12.24 0.38
CA ASN A 39 -0.59 -12.49 0.16
C ASN A 39 0.22 -11.22 -0.18
N LEU A 40 -0.37 -10.03 -0.05
CA LEU A 40 0.24 -8.72 -0.29
C LEU A 40 0.57 -8.40 -1.77
N THR A 41 0.14 -9.22 -2.71
CA THR A 41 0.18 -8.85 -4.12
C THR A 41 -1.01 -7.96 -4.48
N VAL A 42 -0.85 -7.13 -5.49
CA VAL A 42 -1.92 -6.28 -6.01
C VAL A 42 -2.60 -6.94 -7.21
N SER A 43 -3.84 -6.56 -7.47
CA SER A 43 -4.56 -6.97 -8.68
C SER A 43 -3.83 -6.55 -9.94
N ALA A 44 -3.81 -7.41 -10.96
CA ALA A 44 -3.15 -7.19 -12.24
C ALA A 44 -4.09 -6.59 -13.29
N PHE A 45 -4.89 -5.59 -12.92
CA PHE A 45 -5.80 -4.91 -13.84
C PHE A 45 -5.06 -3.88 -14.69
N GLY A 46 -5.33 -3.88 -16.00
CA GLY A 46 -4.70 -2.97 -16.96
C GLY A 46 -3.23 -3.32 -17.20
N ASP A 47 -2.38 -2.29 -17.28
CA ASP A 47 -0.92 -2.42 -17.52
C ASP A 47 -0.12 -2.80 -16.28
N THR A 48 -0.77 -3.11 -15.18
CA THR A 48 -0.06 -3.48 -13.96
C THR A 48 0.21 -4.97 -13.93
N GLY A 49 1.48 -5.35 -13.81
CA GLY A 49 1.84 -6.71 -13.42
C GLY A 49 1.50 -6.96 -11.96
N ARG A 50 1.37 -8.23 -11.58
CA ARG A 50 1.26 -8.62 -10.17
C ARG A 50 2.57 -8.28 -9.47
N ALA A 51 2.51 -7.30 -8.61
CA ALA A 51 3.64 -6.83 -7.83
C ALA A 51 3.23 -6.67 -6.36
N SER A 52 4.20 -6.72 -5.48
CA SER A 52 4.00 -6.25 -4.11
C SER A 52 4.06 -4.72 -4.05
N GLN A 53 3.47 -4.16 -3.02
CA GLN A 53 3.60 -2.74 -2.73
C GLN A 53 5.07 -2.37 -2.48
N SER A 54 5.49 -1.22 -2.98
CA SER A 54 6.80 -0.66 -2.61
C SER A 54 6.82 -0.30 -1.12
N ALA A 55 7.60 -1.05 -0.37
CA ALA A 55 7.77 -0.84 1.06
C ALA A 55 8.57 0.43 1.36
N GLU A 56 9.48 0.83 0.47
CA GLU A 56 10.22 2.08 0.56
C GLU A 56 9.26 3.28 0.49
N SER A 57 8.25 3.23 -0.36
CA SER A 57 7.22 4.27 -0.41
C SER A 57 6.47 4.40 0.92
N LEU A 58 6.14 3.27 1.54
CA LEU A 58 5.51 3.26 2.86
C LEU A 58 6.44 3.81 3.93
N GLU A 59 7.73 3.47 3.91
CA GLU A 59 8.71 3.95 4.88
C GLU A 59 8.89 5.49 4.80
N ILE A 60 8.91 6.05 3.59
CA ILE A 60 8.90 7.51 3.39
C ILE A 60 7.65 8.14 4.01
N GLY A 61 6.49 7.56 3.74
CA GLY A 61 5.24 8.02 4.34
C GLY A 61 5.26 7.97 5.87
N LEU A 62 5.80 6.89 6.44
CA LEU A 62 5.95 6.72 7.89
C LEU A 62 6.81 7.80 8.53
N LEU A 63 7.93 8.21 7.90
CA LEU A 63 8.76 9.31 8.40
C LEU A 63 7.93 10.57 8.60
N GLY A 64 7.10 10.93 7.62
CA GLY A 64 6.21 12.07 7.72
C GLY A 64 5.09 11.85 8.75
N ALA A 65 4.47 10.67 8.77
CA ALA A 65 3.38 10.37 9.68
C ALA A 65 3.83 10.42 11.16
N VAL A 66 5.03 9.94 11.46
CA VAL A 66 5.63 10.04 12.79
C VAL A 66 5.95 11.49 13.14
N LYS A 67 6.63 12.21 12.23
CA LYS A 67 7.02 13.62 12.44
C LYS A 67 5.82 14.52 12.78
N TYR A 68 4.69 14.28 12.13
CA TYR A 68 3.48 15.12 12.28
C TYR A 68 2.36 14.46 13.08
N ASN A 69 2.59 13.31 13.70
CA ASN A 69 1.61 12.56 14.50
C ASN A 69 0.26 12.39 13.77
N GLN A 70 0.32 11.89 12.54
CA GLN A 70 -0.84 11.75 11.69
C GLN A 70 -1.79 10.63 12.15
N ALA A 71 -3.08 10.83 11.92
CA ALA A 71 -4.13 9.86 12.30
C ALA A 71 -3.96 8.50 11.60
N GLU A 72 -3.34 8.47 10.43
CA GLU A 72 -3.06 7.28 9.63
C GLU A 72 -1.90 6.42 10.18
N LEU A 73 -1.13 6.92 11.14
CA LEU A 73 0.06 6.25 11.66
C LEU A 73 -0.19 4.80 12.12
N PRO A 74 -1.27 4.48 12.87
CA PRO A 74 -1.52 3.08 13.27
C PRO A 74 -1.74 2.13 12.09
N GLU A 75 -2.46 2.58 11.06
CA GLU A 75 -2.71 1.81 9.84
C GLU A 75 -1.41 1.58 9.05
N MET A 76 -0.58 2.61 8.95
CA MET A 76 0.70 2.54 8.25
C MET A 76 1.70 1.62 8.96
N LEU A 77 1.75 1.67 10.29
CA LEU A 77 2.60 0.77 11.10
C LEU A 77 2.15 -0.69 10.98
N ALA A 78 0.84 -0.94 11.01
CA ALA A 78 0.30 -2.28 10.79
C ALA A 78 0.62 -2.80 9.38
N SER A 79 0.58 -1.91 8.38
CA SER A 79 0.95 -2.21 6.99
C SER A 79 2.42 -2.57 6.86
N MET A 80 3.31 -1.80 7.47
CA MET A 80 4.76 -2.07 7.47
C MET A 80 5.07 -3.40 8.16
N LYS A 81 4.47 -3.63 9.32
CA LYS A 81 4.62 -4.90 10.03
C LYS A 81 4.20 -6.07 9.17
N LYS A 82 3.07 -5.96 8.48
CA LYS A 82 2.58 -7.02 7.58
C LYS A 82 3.56 -7.31 6.44
N LEU A 83 4.21 -6.30 5.85
CA LEU A 83 5.23 -6.47 4.81
C LEU A 83 6.48 -7.18 5.35
N ILE A 84 6.92 -6.81 6.53
CA ILE A 84 8.09 -7.41 7.19
C ILE A 84 7.81 -8.87 7.57
N ASP A 85 6.71 -9.12 8.27
CA ASP A 85 6.31 -10.46 8.71
C ASP A 85 6.04 -11.40 7.52
N GLY A 86 5.52 -10.86 6.43
CA GLY A 86 5.30 -11.59 5.18
C GLY A 86 6.56 -11.84 4.34
N GLY A 87 7.72 -11.39 4.79
CA GLY A 87 9.00 -11.57 4.08
C GLY A 87 9.12 -10.77 2.77
N ILE A 88 8.21 -9.83 2.52
CA ILE A 88 8.23 -8.99 1.31
C ILE A 88 9.25 -7.85 1.46
N TYR A 89 9.43 -7.37 2.67
CA TYR A 89 10.35 -6.27 2.95
C TYR A 89 11.43 -6.68 3.95
N ASP A 90 12.66 -6.66 3.49
CA ASP A 90 13.85 -6.76 4.35
C ASP A 90 14.56 -5.40 4.32
N ARG A 91 14.41 -4.64 5.39
CA ARG A 91 15.01 -3.29 5.53
C ARG A 91 16.52 -3.28 5.35
N LYS A 92 17.20 -4.40 5.65
CA LYS A 92 18.66 -4.52 5.48
C LYS A 92 19.08 -4.66 4.03
N LYS A 93 18.15 -5.00 3.13
CA LYS A 93 18.39 -5.26 1.71
C LYS A 93 17.80 -4.19 0.79
N SER A 94 17.18 -3.15 1.33
CA SER A 94 16.43 -2.16 0.54
C SER A 94 17.30 -1.16 -0.22
N GLY A 95 18.58 -1.37 -0.33
CA GLY A 95 19.47 -0.59 -1.17
C GLY A 95 19.58 0.89 -0.78
N PHE A 96 19.94 1.73 -1.76
CA PHE A 96 20.20 3.17 -1.53
C PHE A 96 18.95 3.93 -1.06
N LEU A 97 17.79 3.65 -1.63
CA LEU A 97 16.53 4.28 -1.21
C LEU A 97 16.17 3.90 0.23
N GLY A 98 16.35 2.65 0.58
CA GLY A 98 16.17 2.18 1.95
C GLY A 98 17.07 2.93 2.95
N LEU A 99 18.31 3.21 2.56
CA LEU A 99 19.22 4.00 3.39
C LEU A 99 18.74 5.45 3.54
N LEU A 100 18.29 6.09 2.46
CA LEU A 100 17.79 7.47 2.50
C LEU A 100 16.52 7.63 3.35
N CYS A 101 15.66 6.60 3.33
CA CYS A 101 14.37 6.59 4.00
C CYS A 101 14.43 5.87 5.35
N TYR A 102 15.59 5.37 5.74
CA TYR A 102 15.74 4.56 6.93
C TYR A 102 15.24 5.27 8.18
N MET A 103 14.30 4.62 8.84
CA MET A 103 13.84 5.00 10.17
C MET A 103 14.51 4.04 11.16
N PRO A 104 15.39 4.53 12.06
CA PRO A 104 16.17 3.70 12.97
C PRO A 104 15.26 2.76 13.78
N GLU A 105 14.17 3.30 14.28
CA GLU A 105 13.17 2.55 15.02
C GLU A 105 11.80 2.80 14.39
N ILE A 106 11.16 1.74 13.88
CA ILE A 106 9.74 1.82 13.53
C ILE A 106 8.97 1.66 14.83
N PRO A 107 8.14 2.64 15.23
CA PRO A 107 7.32 2.51 16.41
C PRO A 107 6.45 1.23 16.33
N GLU A 108 6.33 0.50 17.43
CA GLU A 108 5.42 -0.65 17.46
C GLU A 108 3.97 -0.20 17.24
N ALA A 109 3.25 -0.96 16.43
CA ALA A 109 1.82 -0.76 16.29
C ALA A 109 1.14 -1.13 17.62
N LYS A 110 0.64 -0.13 18.33
CA LYS A 110 -0.05 -0.32 19.63
C LYS A 110 -1.45 -0.93 19.49
N THR A 111 -1.95 -1.10 18.28
CA THR A 111 -3.30 -1.58 18.00
C THR A 111 -3.28 -2.67 16.95
N ASN A 112 -4.11 -3.72 17.16
CA ASN A 112 -4.42 -4.69 16.11
C ASN A 112 -5.30 -4.02 15.06
N TYR A 113 -4.68 -3.32 14.13
CA TYR A 113 -5.42 -2.73 13.02
C TYR A 113 -6.07 -3.82 12.17
N GLN A 114 -7.38 -3.73 12.02
CA GLN A 114 -8.16 -4.63 11.20
C GLN A 114 -8.39 -3.99 9.82
N TRP A 115 -7.93 -4.66 8.78
CA TRP A 115 -8.21 -4.25 7.42
C TRP A 115 -9.71 -4.31 7.13
N PRO A 116 -10.28 -3.31 6.47
CA PRO A 116 -11.70 -3.31 6.15
C PRO A 116 -12.05 -4.51 5.26
N ARG A 117 -13.21 -5.13 5.52
CA ARG A 117 -13.70 -6.25 4.71
C ARG A 117 -14.13 -5.82 3.31
N THR A 118 -14.51 -4.58 3.16
CA THR A 118 -14.88 -3.97 1.88
C THR A 118 -14.07 -2.71 1.67
N GLY A 119 -13.76 -2.40 0.41
CA GLY A 119 -13.07 -1.17 0.06
C GLY A 119 -13.45 -0.72 -1.34
N THR A 120 -13.49 0.59 -1.52
CA THR A 120 -13.82 1.21 -2.80
C THR A 120 -12.80 2.30 -3.10
N LEU A 121 -12.29 2.32 -4.32
CA LEU A 121 -11.55 3.43 -4.91
C LEU A 121 -12.42 3.99 -6.05
N GLU A 122 -13.24 4.98 -5.76
CA GLU A 122 -14.21 5.51 -6.73
C GLU A 122 -13.54 6.02 -8.01
N PHE A 123 -12.45 6.76 -7.87
CA PHE A 123 -11.72 7.28 -9.03
C PHE A 123 -11.19 6.16 -9.94
N ALA A 124 -10.71 5.07 -9.37
CA ALA A 124 -10.20 3.91 -10.13
C ALA A 124 -11.32 2.90 -10.46
N ARG A 125 -12.55 3.17 -10.02
CA ARG A 125 -13.68 2.23 -10.13
C ARG A 125 -13.32 0.83 -9.64
N PHE A 126 -12.52 0.77 -8.60
CA PHE A 126 -12.08 -0.48 -7.99
C PHE A 126 -12.89 -0.74 -6.73
N PHE A 127 -13.38 -1.96 -6.63
CA PHE A 127 -14.09 -2.48 -5.47
C PHE A 127 -13.41 -3.75 -4.99
N LEU A 128 -13.36 -3.96 -3.69
CA LEU A 128 -12.94 -5.23 -3.11
C LEU A 128 -13.87 -5.67 -1.99
N GLN A 129 -13.94 -6.99 -1.84
CA GLN A 129 -14.53 -7.64 -0.69
C GLN A 129 -13.66 -8.79 -0.24
N ARG A 130 -13.45 -8.93 1.09
CA ARG A 130 -12.66 -10.00 1.68
C ARG A 130 -13.29 -10.51 2.97
N ASN A 131 -13.04 -11.78 3.30
CA ASN A 131 -13.45 -12.36 4.59
C ASN A 131 -12.39 -12.19 5.68
N GLY A 132 -11.12 -12.02 5.28
CA GLY A 132 -9.98 -11.87 6.17
C GLY A 132 -8.69 -11.52 5.44
N THR A 133 -7.60 -11.47 6.16
CA THR A 133 -6.27 -11.10 5.64
C THR A 133 -5.21 -12.19 5.85
N ASP A 134 -5.60 -13.35 6.32
CA ASP A 134 -4.72 -14.50 6.39
C ASP A 134 -4.41 -15.03 4.99
N PRO A 135 -3.13 -15.18 4.61
CA PRO A 135 -2.77 -15.58 3.25
C PRO A 135 -3.29 -16.97 2.85
N LYS A 136 -3.45 -17.90 3.80
CA LYS A 136 -3.85 -19.29 3.50
C LYS A 136 -5.37 -19.47 3.48
N THR A 137 -6.07 -18.78 4.35
CA THR A 137 -7.53 -18.95 4.56
C THR A 137 -8.36 -17.78 4.08
N GLY A 138 -7.71 -16.66 3.74
CA GLY A 138 -8.36 -15.47 3.24
C GLY A 138 -8.98 -15.71 1.87
N LEU A 139 -10.18 -15.19 1.68
CA LEU A 139 -10.86 -15.10 0.39
C LEU A 139 -11.04 -13.63 0.05
N MET A 140 -10.77 -13.26 -1.19
CA MET A 140 -10.98 -11.90 -1.66
C MET A 140 -11.47 -11.89 -3.10
N VAL A 141 -12.37 -10.98 -3.41
CA VAL A 141 -12.72 -10.59 -4.76
C VAL A 141 -12.32 -9.14 -4.97
N GLY A 142 -11.61 -8.87 -6.06
CA GLY A 142 -11.36 -7.53 -6.57
C GLY A 142 -12.08 -7.34 -7.90
N VAL A 143 -12.76 -6.23 -8.05
CA VAL A 143 -13.49 -5.89 -9.30
C VAL A 143 -13.06 -4.49 -9.73
N GLN A 144 -12.70 -4.33 -10.98
CA GLN A 144 -12.43 -3.03 -11.59
C GLN A 144 -13.37 -2.79 -12.75
N GLY A 145 -14.09 -1.66 -12.72
CA GLY A 145 -14.85 -1.16 -13.86
C GLY A 145 -13.95 -0.48 -14.88
N ALA A 146 -14.47 -0.25 -16.08
CA ALA A 146 -13.74 0.49 -17.13
C ALA A 146 -13.35 1.89 -16.63
N THR A 147 -12.09 2.25 -16.85
CA THR A 147 -11.58 3.60 -16.67
C THR A 147 -11.18 4.16 -18.04
N TYR A 148 -11.37 5.46 -18.23
CA TYR A 148 -11.09 6.10 -19.51
C TYR A 148 -9.59 6.29 -19.81
N ASN A 149 -8.71 5.99 -18.86
CA ASN A 149 -7.27 6.15 -19.04
C ASN A 149 -6.65 4.87 -19.61
N HIS A 150 -5.79 5.05 -20.61
CA HIS A 150 -4.98 4.03 -21.28
C HIS A 150 -5.72 3.02 -22.16
N ASN A 151 -6.91 3.34 -22.68
CA ASN A 151 -7.61 2.55 -23.72
C ASN A 151 -7.63 1.02 -23.54
N HIS A 152 -7.44 0.54 -22.31
CA HIS A 152 -7.65 -0.87 -22.02
C HIS A 152 -9.15 -1.12 -22.03
N CYS A 153 -9.59 -1.96 -22.93
CA CYS A 153 -10.99 -2.37 -23.07
C CYS A 153 -11.46 -3.24 -21.88
N ASN A 154 -11.05 -2.92 -20.67
CA ASN A 154 -11.47 -3.59 -19.45
C ASN A 154 -12.87 -3.11 -19.09
N GLY A 155 -13.86 -3.64 -19.78
CA GLY A 155 -15.27 -3.30 -19.50
C GLY A 155 -15.61 -3.55 -18.04
N MET A 156 -15.30 -4.73 -17.54
CA MET A 156 -15.29 -5.13 -16.14
C MET A 156 -14.31 -6.29 -15.99
N ALA A 157 -13.31 -6.12 -15.12
CA ALA A 157 -12.36 -7.17 -14.79
C ALA A 157 -12.57 -7.59 -13.33
N MET A 158 -12.44 -8.89 -13.06
CA MET A 158 -12.58 -9.46 -11.74
C MET A 158 -11.44 -10.44 -11.46
N GLU A 159 -10.84 -10.35 -10.29
CA GLU A 159 -9.88 -11.33 -9.80
C GLU A 159 -10.35 -11.93 -8.48
N LEU A 160 -10.13 -13.22 -8.34
CA LEU A 160 -10.44 -13.99 -7.14
C LEU A 160 -9.16 -14.44 -6.48
N TYR A 161 -9.13 -14.36 -5.16
CA TYR A 161 -8.07 -14.90 -4.33
C TYR A 161 -8.63 -15.92 -3.35
N GLY A 162 -7.95 -17.04 -3.19
CA GLY A 162 -8.26 -18.06 -2.21
C GLY A 162 -7.20 -19.15 -2.20
N LEU A 163 -7.19 -19.96 -1.14
CA LEU A 163 -6.23 -21.07 -0.98
C LEU A 163 -4.76 -20.64 -1.09
N GLY A 164 -4.46 -19.39 -0.75
CA GLY A 164 -3.11 -18.85 -0.80
C GLY A 164 -2.71 -18.21 -2.14
N GLU A 165 -3.56 -18.27 -3.16
CA GLU A 165 -3.22 -17.86 -4.53
C GLU A 165 -4.32 -17.06 -5.20
N VAL A 166 -3.97 -16.37 -6.28
CA VAL A 166 -4.96 -15.77 -7.18
C VAL A 166 -5.49 -16.87 -8.11
N LEU A 167 -6.79 -17.12 -8.03
CA LEU A 167 -7.43 -18.29 -8.65
C LEU A 167 -7.81 -18.06 -10.13
N GLY A 168 -7.72 -16.87 -10.63
CA GLY A 168 -8.03 -16.56 -12.02
C GLY A 168 -8.68 -15.20 -12.21
N ILE A 169 -8.91 -14.88 -13.46
CA ILE A 169 -9.59 -13.69 -13.97
C ILE A 169 -10.93 -14.12 -14.54
#